data_1730ce5d97f9a1fed4f8a33e34ad8a90
#
_entry.id   1730ce5d97f9a1fed4f8a33e34ad8a90
#
_cell.length_a   1.000
_cell.length_b   1.000
_cell.length_c   1.000
_cell.angle_alpha   90.00
_cell.angle_beta   90.00
_cell.angle_gamma   90.00
#
_symmetry.space_group_name_H-M   'P 1'
#
loop_
_entity.id
_entity.type
_entity.pdbx_description
1 polymer ?
#
loop_
_entity_poly.entity_id
_entity_poly.type
_entity_poly.pdbx_seq_one_letter_code
_entity_poly.pdbx_strand_id
1 'polypeptide(L)'
;MRIRHLGMAPTVHPEAYVAPTAVLSGDVRVGPGSCIMHGAVLAAEGGPVQIGASCVIMENAVLRGTPQNPLIMGDHVLAGPHSHLTGCGIADEVFIATGARVFNGAQLGRASSVALGGTVHIGAVLPPLARVPIGWVALGEPAVMYPPGDAEAIRAGLDAAGGGFLPFVFGIEEAAGRREQMQAALRRYTAAIARQHHHDEIIDGSVPSDPEQIGSGVADGSLPDGVARIDLQLGPGDVAGLVGGQEQGRARRGGQGTAAPGLPPRVHRKRTSVTLASPAPVPYCMVAAFMQL
;
A
#
# COMPACT_ATOMS: atom_id res chain seq x y z
N MET A 1 -15.58 -10.14 4.80
CA MET A 1 -16.89 -9.64 5.29
C MET A 1 -17.38 -8.55 4.36
N ARG A 2 -18.62 -8.63 3.87
CA ARG A 2 -19.25 -7.59 3.05
C ARG A 2 -20.34 -6.90 3.84
N ILE A 3 -20.36 -5.57 3.74
CA ILE A 3 -21.28 -4.72 4.50
C ILE A 3 -22.07 -3.85 3.52
N ARG A 4 -23.39 -3.86 3.61
CA ARG A 4 -24.23 -2.86 2.97
C ARG A 4 -24.13 -1.57 3.78
N HIS A 5 -23.66 -0.51 3.16
CA HIS A 5 -23.49 0.81 3.76
C HIS A 5 -24.11 1.87 2.87
N LEU A 6 -24.87 2.80 3.45
CA LEU A 6 -25.64 3.82 2.72
C LEU A 6 -26.51 3.23 1.60
N GLY A 7 -27.08 2.05 1.84
CA GLY A 7 -27.93 1.34 0.86
C GLY A 7 -27.17 0.62 -0.27
N MET A 8 -25.87 0.81 -0.39
CA MET A 8 -25.02 0.20 -1.41
C MET A 8 -24.31 -1.05 -0.87
N ALA A 9 -24.13 -2.04 -1.72
CA ALA A 9 -23.46 -3.29 -1.40
C ALA A 9 -22.23 -3.49 -2.29
N PRO A 10 -21.15 -4.11 -1.77
CA PRO A 10 -19.99 -4.44 -2.57
C PRO A 10 -20.30 -5.36 -3.75
N THR A 11 -19.71 -5.07 -4.90
CA THR A 11 -19.76 -5.90 -6.11
C THR A 11 -18.36 -6.43 -6.40
N VAL A 12 -18.22 -7.75 -6.45
CA VAL A 12 -16.95 -8.42 -6.68
C VAL A 12 -17.07 -9.27 -7.93
N HIS A 13 -16.13 -9.11 -8.87
CA HIS A 13 -16.11 -9.94 -10.07
C HIS A 13 -15.89 -11.42 -9.70
N PRO A 14 -16.52 -12.39 -10.39
CA PRO A 14 -16.37 -13.82 -10.07
C PRO A 14 -14.93 -14.34 -10.12
N GLU A 15 -14.07 -13.75 -10.95
CA GLU A 15 -12.65 -14.07 -11.04
C GLU A 15 -11.76 -13.37 -10.00
N ALA A 16 -12.32 -12.49 -9.17
CA ALA A 16 -11.56 -11.82 -8.12
C ALA A 16 -11.52 -12.65 -6.84
N TYR A 17 -10.39 -12.61 -6.16
CA TYR A 17 -10.22 -13.21 -4.84
C TYR A 17 -10.41 -12.18 -3.73
N VAL A 18 -11.19 -12.53 -2.72
CA VAL A 18 -11.33 -11.73 -1.48
C VAL A 18 -11.08 -12.62 -0.28
N ALA A 19 -10.02 -12.31 0.47
CA ALA A 19 -9.66 -13.07 1.65
C ALA A 19 -10.78 -13.02 2.72
N PRO A 20 -11.00 -14.09 3.49
CA PRO A 20 -12.10 -14.17 4.46
C PRO A 20 -12.09 -13.07 5.52
N THR A 21 -10.92 -12.53 5.86
CA THR A 21 -10.75 -11.46 6.86
C THR A 21 -10.74 -10.05 6.27
N ALA A 22 -10.87 -9.92 4.94
CA ALA A 22 -11.03 -8.62 4.32
C ALA A 22 -12.43 -8.04 4.58
N VAL A 23 -12.51 -6.70 4.66
CA VAL A 23 -13.77 -5.97 4.86
C VAL A 23 -14.04 -5.09 3.65
N LEU A 24 -15.19 -5.25 3.01
CA LEU A 24 -15.68 -4.42 1.93
C LEU A 24 -17.00 -3.78 2.38
N SER A 25 -17.07 -2.45 2.40
CA SER A 25 -18.25 -1.72 2.89
C SER A 25 -18.72 -0.67 1.89
N GLY A 26 -20.01 -0.70 1.54
CA GLY A 26 -20.67 0.25 0.66
C GLY A 26 -20.42 -0.01 -0.84
N ASP A 27 -20.38 1.05 -1.66
CA ASP A 27 -20.15 0.98 -3.11
C ASP A 27 -18.69 0.65 -3.45
N VAL A 28 -18.29 -0.56 -3.12
CA VAL A 28 -16.97 -1.13 -3.45
C VAL A 28 -17.12 -2.01 -4.67
N ARG A 29 -16.32 -1.78 -5.71
CA ARG A 29 -16.30 -2.58 -6.93
C ARG A 29 -14.92 -3.15 -7.16
N VAL A 30 -14.83 -4.47 -7.30
CA VAL A 30 -13.56 -5.19 -7.52
C VAL A 30 -13.60 -5.86 -8.89
N GLY A 31 -12.65 -5.48 -9.75
CA GLY A 31 -12.53 -5.97 -11.12
C GLY A 31 -11.95 -7.38 -11.24
N PRO A 32 -11.96 -7.96 -12.46
CA PRO A 32 -11.55 -9.34 -12.71
C PRO A 32 -10.09 -9.59 -12.38
N GLY A 33 -9.78 -10.78 -11.86
CA GLY A 33 -8.42 -11.22 -11.53
C GLY A 33 -7.75 -10.45 -10.39
N SER A 34 -8.47 -9.53 -9.73
CA SER A 34 -7.92 -8.77 -8.59
C SER A 34 -7.99 -9.55 -7.29
N CYS A 35 -7.01 -9.34 -6.41
CA CYS A 35 -6.87 -10.03 -5.14
C CYS A 35 -6.91 -9.04 -3.97
N ILE A 36 -7.85 -9.23 -3.05
CA ILE A 36 -7.96 -8.47 -1.82
C ILE A 36 -7.50 -9.36 -0.67
N MET A 37 -6.39 -9.01 -0.04
CA MET A 37 -5.72 -9.87 0.92
C MET A 37 -6.23 -9.69 2.35
N HIS A 38 -5.70 -10.53 3.26
CA HIS A 38 -6.15 -10.60 4.64
C HIS A 38 -6.07 -9.27 5.38
N GLY A 39 -7.13 -8.91 6.09
CA GLY A 39 -7.20 -7.69 6.89
C GLY A 39 -7.31 -6.39 6.08
N ALA A 40 -7.33 -6.44 4.75
CA ALA A 40 -7.57 -5.26 3.94
C ALA A 40 -8.98 -4.70 4.17
N VAL A 41 -9.10 -3.37 4.22
CA VAL A 41 -10.37 -2.66 4.45
C VAL A 41 -10.63 -1.73 3.28
N LEU A 42 -11.70 -1.99 2.53
CA LEU A 42 -12.19 -1.15 1.45
C LEU A 42 -13.50 -0.52 1.90
N ALA A 43 -13.50 0.79 2.16
CA ALA A 43 -14.65 1.51 2.73
C ALA A 43 -15.12 2.64 1.80
N ALA A 44 -16.30 2.49 1.24
CA ALA A 44 -16.96 3.52 0.44
C ALA A 44 -17.83 4.39 1.34
N GLU A 45 -17.22 5.40 1.97
CA GLU A 45 -17.87 6.32 2.92
C GLU A 45 -18.55 7.49 2.18
N GLY A 46 -19.57 7.19 1.40
CA GLY A 46 -20.31 8.16 0.59
C GLY A 46 -19.71 8.48 -0.78
N GLY A 47 -18.50 8.01 -1.08
CA GLY A 47 -17.91 7.99 -2.42
C GLY A 47 -17.43 6.58 -2.75
N PRO A 48 -17.49 6.14 -4.02
CA PRO A 48 -17.14 4.78 -4.40
C PRO A 48 -15.66 4.45 -4.21
N VAL A 49 -15.38 3.16 -4.02
CA VAL A 49 -14.05 2.56 -4.15
C VAL A 49 -14.10 1.61 -5.34
N GLN A 50 -13.38 1.94 -6.41
CA GLN A 50 -13.32 1.11 -7.62
C GLN A 50 -11.90 0.59 -7.82
N ILE A 51 -11.78 -0.71 -7.96
CA ILE A 51 -10.54 -1.42 -8.22
C ILE A 51 -10.62 -2.03 -9.62
N GLY A 52 -9.66 -1.73 -10.46
CA GLY A 52 -9.56 -2.25 -11.81
C GLY A 52 -9.25 -3.75 -11.87
N ALA A 53 -8.80 -4.22 -13.02
CA ALA A 53 -8.44 -5.61 -13.26
C ALA A 53 -7.01 -5.93 -12.79
N SER A 54 -6.76 -7.19 -12.38
CA SER A 54 -5.44 -7.71 -12.04
C SER A 54 -4.68 -6.87 -11.00
N CYS A 55 -5.40 -6.29 -10.04
CA CYS A 55 -4.83 -5.53 -8.93
C CYS A 55 -4.58 -6.43 -7.72
N VAL A 56 -3.59 -6.06 -6.90
CA VAL A 56 -3.32 -6.72 -5.62
C VAL A 56 -3.39 -5.70 -4.49
N ILE A 57 -4.36 -5.86 -3.61
CA ILE A 57 -4.49 -5.08 -2.37
C ILE A 57 -4.01 -5.95 -1.23
N MET A 58 -2.83 -5.66 -0.71
CA MET A 58 -2.12 -6.52 0.24
C MET A 58 -2.66 -6.37 1.68
N GLU A 59 -2.04 -7.13 2.58
CA GLU A 59 -2.51 -7.30 3.95
C GLU A 59 -2.61 -5.98 4.72
N ASN A 60 -3.74 -5.79 5.39
CA ASN A 60 -4.03 -4.62 6.22
C ASN A 60 -3.96 -3.26 5.49
N ALA A 61 -4.01 -3.26 4.16
CA ALA A 61 -4.15 -2.02 3.41
C ALA A 61 -5.54 -1.42 3.64
N VAL A 62 -5.62 -0.08 3.72
CA VAL A 62 -6.87 0.65 3.91
C VAL A 62 -7.14 1.53 2.71
N LEU A 63 -8.24 1.29 2.02
CA LEU A 63 -8.71 2.03 0.85
C LEU A 63 -10.05 2.68 1.17
N ARG A 64 -10.14 4.01 1.04
CA ARG A 64 -11.33 4.76 1.42
C ARG A 64 -11.78 5.71 0.32
N GLY A 65 -13.04 5.65 -0.07
CA GLY A 65 -13.71 6.64 -0.90
C GLY A 65 -14.53 7.60 -0.07
N THR A 66 -14.46 8.91 -0.33
CA THR A 66 -15.24 9.94 0.36
C THR A 66 -16.19 10.66 -0.62
N PRO A 67 -17.22 11.36 -0.16
CA PRO A 67 -18.20 11.99 -1.06
C PRO A 67 -17.57 12.94 -2.09
N GLN A 68 -16.55 13.70 -1.67
CA GLN A 68 -15.88 14.68 -2.54
C GLN A 68 -14.76 14.04 -3.36
N ASN A 69 -14.18 12.96 -2.86
CA ASN A 69 -13.03 12.30 -3.46
C ASN A 69 -13.26 10.79 -3.48
N PRO A 70 -13.76 10.22 -4.58
CA PRO A 70 -13.82 8.77 -4.75
C PRO A 70 -12.40 8.19 -4.84
N LEU A 71 -12.26 6.91 -4.53
CA LEU A 71 -11.04 6.18 -4.82
C LEU A 71 -11.23 5.39 -6.11
N ILE A 72 -10.49 5.75 -7.14
CA ILE A 72 -10.53 5.09 -8.44
C ILE A 72 -9.15 4.55 -8.76
N MET A 73 -9.05 3.25 -8.93
CA MET A 73 -7.81 2.53 -9.23
C MET A 73 -7.94 1.85 -10.59
N GLY A 74 -6.96 2.09 -11.46
CA GLY A 74 -6.84 1.45 -12.76
C GLY A 74 -6.39 -0.02 -12.65
N ASP A 75 -5.88 -0.55 -13.74
CA ASP A 75 -5.49 -1.95 -13.86
C ASP A 75 -4.02 -2.18 -13.45
N HIS A 76 -3.72 -3.43 -13.05
CA HIS A 76 -2.35 -3.86 -12.72
C HIS A 76 -1.67 -3.05 -11.61
N VAL A 77 -2.44 -2.61 -10.62
CA VAL A 77 -1.93 -1.83 -9.48
C VAL A 77 -1.63 -2.75 -8.30
N LEU A 78 -0.49 -2.50 -7.65
CA LEU A 78 -0.17 -3.14 -6.38
C LEU A 78 -0.22 -2.10 -5.25
N ALA A 79 -1.12 -2.31 -4.28
CA ALA A 79 -1.15 -1.59 -3.01
C ALA A 79 -0.55 -2.48 -1.91
N GLY A 80 0.66 -2.13 -1.47
CA GLY A 80 1.46 -2.91 -0.52
C GLY A 80 0.85 -2.99 0.88
N PRO A 81 1.39 -3.87 1.75
CA PRO A 81 0.89 -4.05 3.11
C PRO A 81 0.85 -2.75 3.89
N HIS A 82 -0.21 -2.58 4.71
CA HIS A 82 -0.39 -1.38 5.54
C HIS A 82 -0.38 -0.06 4.78
N SER A 83 -0.56 -0.05 3.46
CA SER A 83 -0.74 1.19 2.71
C SER A 83 -2.08 1.85 3.07
N HIS A 84 -2.12 3.19 2.99
CA HIS A 84 -3.32 3.96 3.30
C HIS A 84 -3.67 4.88 2.14
N LEU A 85 -4.75 4.58 1.45
CA LEU A 85 -5.18 5.29 0.24
C LEU A 85 -6.57 5.88 0.50
N THR A 86 -6.69 7.20 0.41
CA THR A 86 -7.97 7.88 0.65
C THR A 86 -8.29 8.83 -0.47
N GLY A 87 -9.45 8.63 -1.12
CA GLY A 87 -10.04 9.57 -2.07
C GLY A 87 -9.10 10.00 -3.18
N CYS A 88 -8.43 9.10 -3.84
CA CYS A 88 -7.39 9.38 -4.83
C CYS A 88 -7.62 8.65 -6.15
N GLY A 89 -7.10 9.21 -7.23
CA GLY A 89 -7.03 8.58 -8.54
C GLY A 89 -5.68 7.89 -8.74
N ILE A 90 -5.71 6.65 -9.15
CA ILE A 90 -4.52 5.82 -9.36
C ILE A 90 -4.63 5.23 -10.77
N ALA A 91 -3.74 5.63 -11.66
CA ALA A 91 -3.71 5.10 -13.02
C ALA A 91 -3.17 3.66 -13.05
N ASP A 92 -3.12 3.08 -14.25
CA ASP A 92 -2.63 1.71 -14.43
C ASP A 92 -1.16 1.53 -14.06
N GLU A 93 -0.79 0.31 -13.70
CA GLU A 93 0.60 -0.13 -13.49
C GLU A 93 1.31 0.61 -12.33
N VAL A 94 0.57 1.22 -11.40
CA VAL A 94 1.14 1.94 -10.27
C VAL A 94 1.58 0.96 -9.18
N PHE A 95 2.77 1.21 -8.63
CA PHE A 95 3.31 0.46 -7.50
C PHE A 95 3.31 1.31 -6.23
N ILE A 96 2.60 0.84 -5.20
CA ILE A 96 2.53 1.48 -3.88
C ILE A 96 3.11 0.52 -2.85
N ALA A 97 4.25 0.88 -2.26
CA ALA A 97 4.97 0.01 -1.34
C ALA A 97 4.35 -0.02 0.07
N THR A 98 4.91 -0.90 0.93
CA THR A 98 4.49 -1.07 2.33
C THR A 98 4.46 0.25 3.09
N GLY A 99 3.35 0.52 3.78
CA GLY A 99 3.17 1.69 4.63
C GLY A 99 3.11 3.03 3.90
N ALA A 100 3.10 3.04 2.56
CA ALA A 100 2.93 4.27 1.79
C ALA A 100 1.53 4.85 1.96
N ARG A 101 1.40 6.17 1.82
CA ARG A 101 0.16 6.90 2.05
C ARG A 101 -0.17 7.81 0.88
N VAL A 102 -1.44 7.77 0.44
CA VAL A 102 -1.96 8.63 -0.63
C VAL A 102 -3.24 9.28 -0.14
N PHE A 103 -3.29 10.60 -0.18
CA PHE A 103 -4.39 11.36 0.41
C PHE A 103 -5.36 11.95 -0.63
N ASN A 104 -6.46 12.51 -0.12
CA ASN A 104 -7.61 12.99 -0.87
C ASN A 104 -7.22 13.90 -2.04
N GLY A 105 -7.81 13.65 -3.20
CA GLY A 105 -7.60 14.43 -4.41
C GLY A 105 -6.27 14.15 -5.13
N ALA A 106 -5.36 13.36 -4.53
CA ALA A 106 -4.11 13.01 -5.19
C ALA A 106 -4.35 12.19 -6.46
N GLN A 107 -3.52 12.43 -7.48
CA GLN A 107 -3.54 11.72 -8.75
C GLN A 107 -2.19 11.09 -9.04
N LEU A 108 -2.16 9.78 -9.21
CA LEU A 108 -0.96 9.02 -9.52
C LEU A 108 -0.97 8.64 -11.00
N GLY A 109 -0.03 9.20 -11.76
CA GLY A 109 0.13 8.90 -13.18
C GLY A 109 0.56 7.45 -13.43
N ARG A 110 0.30 6.97 -14.64
CA ARG A 110 0.59 5.59 -15.07
C ARG A 110 2.03 5.18 -14.77
N ALA A 111 2.22 3.96 -14.29
CA ALA A 111 3.52 3.37 -13.95
C ALA A 111 4.35 4.22 -12.96
N SER A 112 3.72 5.11 -12.19
CA SER A 112 4.38 5.80 -11.09
C SER A 112 4.57 4.87 -9.90
N SER A 113 5.41 5.26 -8.95
CA SER A 113 5.66 4.46 -7.77
C SER A 113 5.82 5.28 -6.50
N VAL A 114 5.32 4.76 -5.40
CA VAL A 114 5.50 5.32 -4.06
C VAL A 114 6.25 4.28 -3.23
N ALA A 115 7.51 4.59 -2.89
CA ALA A 115 8.35 3.66 -2.13
C ALA A 115 7.93 3.57 -0.66
N LEU A 116 8.59 2.69 0.10
CA LEU A 116 8.30 2.38 1.50
C LEU A 116 8.06 3.64 2.34
N GLY A 117 6.90 3.73 3.00
CA GLY A 117 6.55 4.86 3.85
C GLY A 117 6.45 6.22 3.16
N GLY A 118 6.58 6.27 1.82
CA GLY A 118 6.40 7.50 1.05
C GLY A 118 4.99 8.06 1.19
N THR A 119 4.83 9.37 1.04
CA THR A 119 3.56 10.06 1.19
C THR A 119 3.26 10.91 -0.03
N VAL A 120 2.10 10.70 -0.65
CA VAL A 120 1.52 11.60 -1.66
C VAL A 120 0.43 12.40 -0.97
N HIS A 121 0.65 13.70 -0.84
CA HIS A 121 -0.20 14.59 -0.05
C HIS A 121 -1.50 14.94 -0.78
N ILE A 122 -2.39 15.61 -0.07
CA ILE A 122 -3.67 16.10 -0.56
C ILE A 122 -3.47 16.88 -1.88
N GLY A 123 -4.23 16.53 -2.91
CA GLY A 123 -4.22 17.20 -4.20
C GLY A 123 -2.92 17.10 -5.00
N ALA A 124 -1.94 16.33 -4.54
CA ALA A 124 -0.67 16.18 -5.27
C ALA A 124 -0.85 15.38 -6.56
N VAL A 125 -0.21 15.80 -7.64
CA VAL A 125 -0.28 15.14 -8.95
C VAL A 125 1.09 14.59 -9.34
N LEU A 126 1.23 13.26 -9.27
CA LEU A 126 2.41 12.56 -9.76
C LEU A 126 2.29 12.35 -11.27
N PRO A 127 3.24 12.85 -12.08
CA PRO A 127 3.27 12.54 -13.50
C PRO A 127 3.52 11.04 -13.75
N PRO A 128 3.23 10.53 -14.96
CA PRO A 128 3.58 9.16 -15.33
C PRO A 128 5.05 8.85 -15.07
N LEU A 129 5.35 7.62 -14.64
CA LEU A 129 6.70 7.14 -14.32
C LEU A 129 7.40 7.85 -13.13
N ALA A 130 6.76 8.79 -12.47
CA ALA A 130 7.33 9.47 -11.31
C ALA A 130 7.54 8.48 -10.15
N ARG A 131 8.57 8.74 -9.34
CA ARG A 131 8.91 7.91 -8.19
C ARG A 131 9.01 8.76 -6.92
N VAL A 132 8.22 8.45 -5.92
CA VAL A 132 8.37 9.01 -4.57
C VAL A 132 9.38 8.13 -3.81
N PRO A 133 10.54 8.64 -3.38
CA PRO A 133 11.55 7.86 -2.68
C PRO A 133 11.08 7.39 -1.28
N ILE A 134 11.85 6.50 -0.66
CA ILE A 134 11.57 5.97 0.68
C ILE A 134 11.39 7.10 1.70
N GLY A 135 10.22 7.14 2.35
CA GLY A 135 9.90 8.12 3.38
C GLY A 135 9.71 9.58 2.91
N TRP A 136 9.82 9.85 1.61
CA TRP A 136 9.66 11.21 1.07
C TRP A 136 8.19 11.62 0.97
N VAL A 137 7.99 12.94 0.88
CA VAL A 137 6.67 13.55 0.72
C VAL A 137 6.58 14.22 -0.64
N ALA A 138 5.54 13.90 -1.40
CA ALA A 138 5.20 14.54 -2.67
C ALA A 138 4.06 15.54 -2.45
N LEU A 139 4.23 16.81 -2.83
CA LEU A 139 3.30 17.91 -2.65
C LEU A 139 3.10 18.69 -3.95
N GLY A 140 1.88 19.16 -4.20
CA GLY A 140 1.55 20.11 -5.25
C GLY A 140 1.27 19.48 -6.62
N GLU A 141 1.02 20.35 -7.62
CA GLU A 141 0.70 20.00 -9.01
C GLU A 141 1.55 20.83 -9.99
N PRO A 142 2.50 20.22 -10.72
CA PRO A 142 3.02 18.85 -10.55
C PRO A 142 3.70 18.64 -9.19
N ALA A 143 3.72 17.40 -8.70
CA ALA A 143 4.26 17.09 -7.38
C ALA A 143 5.78 17.34 -7.30
N VAL A 144 6.19 18.09 -6.28
CA VAL A 144 7.57 18.28 -5.86
C VAL A 144 7.88 17.32 -4.71
N MET A 145 9.07 16.73 -4.73
CA MET A 145 9.51 15.71 -3.78
C MET A 145 10.36 16.31 -2.66
N TYR A 146 9.96 16.08 -1.41
CA TYR A 146 10.64 16.60 -0.23
C TYR A 146 11.20 15.46 0.63
N PRO A 147 12.50 15.52 1.02
CA PRO A 147 13.10 14.50 1.87
C PRO A 147 12.53 14.56 3.30
N PRO A 148 12.50 13.43 4.05
CA PRO A 148 11.87 13.37 5.37
C PRO A 148 12.55 14.23 6.44
N GLY A 149 13.80 14.64 6.25
CA GLY A 149 14.54 15.49 7.19
C GLY A 149 14.35 17.00 6.99
N ASP A 150 13.71 17.42 5.91
CA ASP A 150 13.55 18.84 5.56
C ASP A 150 12.18 19.38 5.98
N ALA A 151 12.00 19.55 7.29
CA ALA A 151 10.74 20.01 7.85
C ALA A 151 10.36 21.43 7.41
N GLU A 152 11.34 22.30 7.14
CA GLU A 152 11.11 23.67 6.69
C GLU A 152 10.59 23.69 5.26
N ALA A 153 11.24 22.99 4.33
CA ALA A 153 10.79 22.88 2.96
C ALA A 153 9.42 22.19 2.83
N ILE A 154 9.17 21.13 3.63
CA ILE A 154 7.86 20.48 3.69
C ILE A 154 6.79 21.48 4.15
N ARG A 155 7.05 22.27 5.19
CA ARG A 155 6.11 23.28 5.67
C ARG A 155 5.82 24.33 4.60
N ALA A 156 6.86 24.89 3.98
CA ALA A 156 6.70 25.85 2.89
C ALA A 156 5.90 25.27 1.72
N GLY A 157 6.14 24.00 1.37
CA GLY A 157 5.36 23.29 0.34
C GLY A 157 3.90 23.08 0.72
N LEU A 158 3.59 22.77 1.98
CA LEU A 158 2.23 22.65 2.49
C LEU A 158 1.49 24.00 2.46
N ASP A 159 2.15 25.08 2.87
CA ASP A 159 1.59 26.43 2.85
C ASP A 159 1.29 26.86 1.39
N ALA A 160 2.19 26.56 0.45
CA ALA A 160 1.99 26.83 -0.97
C ALA A 160 0.87 25.98 -1.61
N ALA A 161 0.63 24.78 -1.11
CA ALA A 161 -0.45 23.88 -1.58
C ALA A 161 -1.86 24.28 -1.06
N GLY A 162 -1.99 25.38 -0.34
CA GLY A 162 -3.30 26.01 -0.08
C GLY A 162 -4.03 25.58 1.16
N GLY A 163 -3.36 25.23 2.26
CA GLY A 163 -4.04 25.20 3.55
C GLY A 163 -3.90 23.93 4.38
N GLY A 164 -4.36 24.03 5.61
CA GLY A 164 -4.26 22.97 6.59
C GLY A 164 -5.24 21.81 6.34
N PHE A 165 -4.91 20.63 6.89
CA PHE A 165 -5.72 19.42 6.81
C PHE A 165 -7.17 19.62 7.33
N LEU A 166 -7.35 20.35 8.44
CA LEU A 166 -8.66 20.53 9.05
C LEU A 166 -9.63 21.36 8.19
N PRO A 167 -9.22 22.50 7.57
CA PRO A 167 -10.06 23.21 6.61
C PRO A 167 -10.44 22.34 5.41
N PHE A 168 -9.48 21.65 4.83
CA PHE A 168 -9.71 20.83 3.64
C PHE A 168 -10.67 19.65 3.90
N VAL A 169 -10.42 18.88 4.97
CA VAL A 169 -11.19 17.64 5.23
C VAL A 169 -12.53 17.94 5.90
N PHE A 170 -12.59 18.92 6.80
CA PHE A 170 -13.78 19.17 7.63
C PHE A 170 -14.50 20.47 7.32
N GLY A 171 -14.00 21.28 6.38
CA GLY A 171 -14.60 22.58 6.04
C GLY A 171 -14.64 23.54 7.22
N ILE A 172 -13.58 23.59 8.03
CA ILE A 172 -13.49 24.42 9.23
C ILE A 172 -12.65 25.65 8.92
N GLU A 173 -13.16 26.84 9.29
CA GLU A 173 -12.45 28.10 9.10
C GLU A 173 -11.16 28.15 9.93
N GLU A 174 -10.09 28.71 9.36
CA GLU A 174 -8.78 28.84 10.02
C GLU A 174 -8.78 29.88 11.16
N ALA A 175 -9.77 30.77 11.19
CA ALA A 175 -9.86 31.84 12.15
C ALA A 175 -10.06 31.40 13.62
N ALA A 176 -10.50 30.16 13.83
CA ALA A 176 -10.67 29.60 15.17
C ALA A 176 -9.35 29.06 15.73
N GLY A 177 -9.16 29.19 17.04
CA GLY A 177 -8.02 28.57 17.72
C GLY A 177 -8.00 27.03 17.54
N ARG A 178 -6.82 26.41 17.58
CA ARG A 178 -6.65 24.96 17.35
C ARG A 178 -7.59 24.07 18.17
N ARG A 179 -7.84 24.43 19.42
CA ARG A 179 -8.74 23.69 20.30
C ARG A 179 -10.18 23.72 19.77
N GLU A 180 -10.64 24.88 19.35
CA GLU A 180 -11.98 25.07 18.81
C GLU A 180 -12.18 24.40 17.49
N GLN A 181 -11.16 24.46 16.62
CA GLN A 181 -11.13 23.70 15.34
C GLN A 181 -11.29 22.21 15.58
N MET A 182 -10.52 21.63 16.51
CA MET A 182 -10.60 20.19 16.80
C MET A 182 -11.96 19.81 17.38
N GLN A 183 -12.53 20.62 18.29
CA GLN A 183 -13.86 20.36 18.84
C GLN A 183 -14.95 20.43 17.78
N ALA A 184 -14.87 21.39 16.85
CA ALA A 184 -15.81 21.53 15.76
C ALA A 184 -15.68 20.35 14.77
N ALA A 185 -14.45 19.96 14.40
CA ALA A 185 -14.16 18.82 13.55
C ALA A 185 -14.77 17.54 14.12
N LEU A 186 -14.47 17.24 15.38
CA LEU A 186 -14.94 16.00 16.01
C LEU A 186 -16.45 15.96 16.16
N ARG A 187 -17.10 17.08 16.56
CA ARG A 187 -18.58 17.12 16.62
C ARG A 187 -19.21 16.83 15.26
N ARG A 188 -18.69 17.42 14.18
CA ARG A 188 -19.19 17.17 12.81
C ARG A 188 -18.96 15.74 12.39
N TYR A 189 -17.76 15.22 12.64
CA TYR A 189 -17.36 13.90 12.18
C TYR A 189 -18.10 12.78 12.93
N THR A 190 -18.19 12.85 14.27
CA THR A 190 -18.94 11.85 15.05
C THR A 190 -20.42 11.83 14.67
N ALA A 191 -21.04 13.01 14.46
CA ALA A 191 -22.41 13.06 14.00
C ALA A 191 -22.60 12.50 12.57
N ALA A 192 -21.62 12.71 11.68
CA ALA A 192 -21.64 12.14 10.34
C ALA A 192 -21.51 10.61 10.38
N ILE A 193 -20.55 10.09 11.12
CA ILE A 193 -20.34 8.64 11.31
C ILE A 193 -21.61 8.00 11.87
N ALA A 194 -22.18 8.54 12.94
CA ALA A 194 -23.38 7.98 13.55
C ALA A 194 -24.54 7.88 12.56
N ARG A 195 -24.75 8.92 11.72
CA ARG A 195 -25.80 8.88 10.68
C ARG A 195 -25.50 7.91 9.56
N GLN A 196 -24.25 7.83 9.11
CA GLN A 196 -23.86 6.98 7.98
C GLN A 196 -23.94 5.50 8.32
N HIS A 197 -23.52 5.11 9.52
CA HIS A 197 -23.42 3.69 9.93
C HIS A 197 -24.66 3.16 10.68
N HIS A 198 -25.70 3.98 10.88
CA HIS A 198 -26.89 3.56 11.62
C HIS A 198 -27.64 2.37 11.02
N HIS A 199 -27.54 2.20 9.70
CA HIS A 199 -28.22 1.15 8.94
C HIS A 199 -27.27 0.16 8.25
N ASP A 200 -26.05 0.03 8.75
CA ASP A 200 -25.10 -0.93 8.20
C ASP A 200 -25.59 -2.35 8.43
N GLU A 201 -25.51 -3.17 7.38
CA GLU A 201 -25.93 -4.55 7.36
C GLU A 201 -24.81 -5.46 6.86
N ILE A 202 -24.47 -6.49 7.63
CA ILE A 202 -23.55 -7.54 7.18
C ILE A 202 -24.33 -8.45 6.23
N ILE A 203 -23.96 -8.48 4.95
CA ILE A 203 -24.67 -9.20 3.91
C ILE A 203 -24.01 -10.52 3.50
N ASP A 204 -22.89 -10.85 4.11
CA ASP A 204 -22.10 -12.01 3.78
C ASP A 204 -21.69 -12.72 5.08
N GLY A 205 -22.52 -13.64 5.46
CA GLY A 205 -22.34 -14.48 6.65
C GLY A 205 -22.32 -15.97 6.37
N SER A 206 -22.50 -16.40 5.15
CA SER A 206 -22.34 -17.80 4.78
C SER A 206 -20.97 -18.02 4.12
N VAL A 207 -19.97 -18.34 4.91
CA VAL A 207 -18.98 -19.33 4.45
C VAL A 207 -19.81 -20.51 3.95
N PRO A 208 -19.66 -20.97 2.69
CA PRO A 208 -20.30 -22.22 2.28
C PRO A 208 -19.88 -23.27 3.27
N SER A 209 -20.83 -23.73 4.08
CA SER A 209 -20.62 -24.79 5.08
C SER A 209 -20.51 -26.17 4.41
N ASP A 210 -20.28 -26.20 3.12
CA ASP A 210 -20.17 -27.42 2.34
C ASP A 210 -18.74 -27.62 1.87
N PRO A 211 -17.93 -28.43 2.57
CA PRO A 211 -16.57 -28.77 2.16
C PRO A 211 -16.54 -29.54 0.82
N GLU A 212 -17.67 -29.99 0.28
CA GLU A 212 -17.75 -30.72 -0.99
C GLU A 212 -17.73 -29.80 -2.23
N GLN A 213 -17.90 -28.46 -2.08
CA GLN A 213 -17.76 -27.53 -3.20
C GLN A 213 -16.35 -26.96 -3.38
N ILE A 214 -15.40 -27.32 -2.53
CA ILE A 214 -13.98 -27.11 -2.78
C ILE A 214 -13.54 -28.26 -3.70
N GLY A 215 -13.78 -28.05 -4.98
CA GLY A 215 -13.38 -28.76 -6.16
C GLY A 215 -12.78 -30.15 -6.00
N SER A 216 -13.46 -31.14 -6.48
CA SER A 216 -12.94 -32.36 -7.14
C SER A 216 -11.91 -32.05 -8.26
N GLY A 217 -10.89 -31.26 -7.93
CA GLY A 217 -9.84 -30.81 -8.85
C GLY A 217 -8.44 -31.00 -8.32
N VAL A 218 -8.27 -31.62 -7.15
CA VAL A 218 -6.97 -32.12 -6.71
C VAL A 218 -6.93 -33.60 -7.06
N ALA A 219 -6.67 -33.85 -8.33
CA ALA A 219 -6.20 -35.16 -8.76
C ALA A 219 -4.85 -35.40 -8.11
N ASP A 220 -4.78 -36.57 -7.45
CA ASP A 220 -3.56 -37.32 -7.19
C ASP A 220 -2.31 -36.51 -6.82
N GLY A 221 -1.88 -36.69 -5.57
CA GLY A 221 -0.72 -36.04 -4.94
C GLY A 221 0.66 -36.28 -5.58
N SER A 222 0.77 -36.35 -6.87
CA SER A 222 2.02 -36.35 -7.62
C SER A 222 2.41 -34.92 -7.99
N LEU A 223 3.43 -34.39 -7.32
CA LEU A 223 4.10 -33.16 -7.74
C LEU A 223 4.71 -33.39 -9.15
N PRO A 224 4.63 -32.37 -10.05
CA PRO A 224 5.31 -32.48 -11.34
C PRO A 224 6.80 -32.74 -11.15
N ASP A 225 7.35 -33.65 -11.95
CA ASP A 225 8.79 -33.93 -12.00
C ASP A 225 9.57 -32.63 -12.24
N GLY A 226 10.42 -32.26 -11.29
CA GLY A 226 11.29 -31.08 -11.40
C GLY A 226 11.25 -30.11 -10.23
N VAL A 227 10.40 -30.32 -9.23
CA VAL A 227 10.41 -29.49 -8.00
C VAL A 227 11.40 -30.09 -7.00
N ALA A 228 12.57 -29.48 -6.86
CA ALA A 228 13.54 -29.84 -5.83
C ALA A 228 12.92 -29.64 -4.43
N ARG A 229 12.84 -30.70 -3.64
CA ARG A 229 12.56 -30.60 -2.20
C ARG A 229 13.74 -29.90 -1.55
N ILE A 230 13.49 -28.74 -0.95
CA ILE A 230 14.42 -28.14 0.00
C ILE A 230 14.13 -28.76 1.35
N ASP A 231 14.86 -29.79 1.71
CA ASP A 231 14.89 -30.32 3.08
C ASP A 231 15.69 -29.34 3.95
N LEU A 232 14.98 -28.44 4.63
CA LEU A 232 15.53 -27.64 5.72
C LEU A 232 15.66 -28.54 6.95
N GLN A 233 16.80 -29.22 7.09
CA GLN A 233 17.21 -29.82 8.36
C GLN A 233 17.71 -28.71 9.27
N LEU A 234 16.83 -28.16 10.12
CA LEU A 234 17.21 -27.35 11.25
C LEU A 234 17.76 -28.27 12.35
N GLY A 235 19.06 -28.24 12.58
CA GLY A 235 19.68 -28.92 13.71
C GLY A 235 19.25 -28.31 15.05
N PRO A 236 19.33 -29.08 16.19
CA PRO A 236 18.83 -28.62 17.49
C PRO A 236 19.66 -27.51 18.15
N GLY A 237 20.39 -26.69 17.38
CA GLY A 237 21.23 -25.58 17.86
C GLY A 237 20.95 -24.22 17.23
N ASP A 238 20.11 -24.11 16.21
CA ASP A 238 20.04 -22.89 15.39
C ASP A 238 19.03 -21.82 15.86
N VAL A 239 18.37 -22.02 16.99
CA VAL A 239 17.34 -21.08 17.50
C VAL A 239 17.87 -20.10 18.57
N ALA A 240 19.14 -20.20 18.99
CA ALA A 240 19.68 -19.42 20.12
C ALA A 240 20.43 -18.13 19.74
N GLY A 241 20.44 -17.70 18.46
CA GLY A 241 21.29 -16.62 17.97
C GLY A 241 20.62 -15.26 17.72
N LEU A 242 19.36 -15.04 18.05
CA LEU A 242 18.62 -13.85 17.60
C LEU A 242 18.07 -12.93 18.70
N VAL A 243 18.57 -13.04 19.92
CA VAL A 243 18.24 -12.08 21.00
C VAL A 243 19.50 -11.71 21.76
N GLY A 244 19.96 -10.49 21.62
CA GLY A 244 20.91 -9.87 22.54
C GLY A 244 22.22 -9.39 21.92
N GLY A 245 22.28 -8.16 21.57
CA GLY A 245 23.51 -7.45 21.22
C GLY A 245 23.36 -5.96 21.50
N GLN A 246 23.26 -5.63 22.80
CA GLN A 246 23.48 -4.25 23.26
C GLN A 246 24.94 -4.06 23.61
N GLU A 247 25.51 -2.99 23.04
CA GLU A 247 26.57 -2.09 23.55
C GLU A 247 27.79 -2.63 24.24
N GLN A 248 28.96 -2.20 23.75
CA GLN A 248 29.81 -1.25 24.50
C GLN A 248 30.96 -0.74 23.63
N GLY A 249 30.88 0.56 23.33
CA GLY A 249 32.01 1.29 22.78
C GLY A 249 33.06 1.59 23.85
N ARG A 250 34.33 1.48 23.48
CA ARG A 250 35.42 2.22 24.13
C ARG A 250 36.53 2.53 23.13
N ALA A 251 36.74 3.81 22.98
CA ALA A 251 37.84 4.40 22.23
C ALA A 251 39.20 3.97 22.72
N ARG A 252 40.16 3.75 21.81
CA ARG A 252 41.57 4.06 22.03
C ARG A 252 42.21 4.64 20.78
N ARG A 253 42.90 5.75 21.01
CA ARG A 253 43.72 6.52 20.07
C ARG A 253 45.02 5.77 19.72
N GLY A 254 45.55 6.10 18.55
CA GLY A 254 46.98 6.17 18.35
C GLY A 254 47.47 5.51 17.06
N GLY A 255 48.17 6.27 16.23
CA GLY A 255 49.23 5.75 15.36
C GLY A 255 49.13 6.13 13.88
N GLN A 256 49.96 7.05 13.50
CA GLN A 256 50.28 7.60 12.17
C GLN A 256 50.77 6.51 11.18
N GLY A 257 50.52 6.74 9.89
CA GLY A 257 51.16 5.99 8.82
C GLY A 257 50.58 6.35 7.44
N THR A 258 51.31 7.16 6.74
CA THR A 258 51.13 7.63 5.37
C THR A 258 51.38 6.53 4.34
N ALA A 259 50.48 6.34 3.35
CA ALA A 259 50.83 5.90 2.00
C ALA A 259 49.64 6.17 1.01
N ALA A 260 49.99 6.68 -0.13
CA ALA A 260 49.07 7.10 -1.21
C ALA A 260 48.55 5.93 -2.08
N PRO A 261 47.49 6.13 -2.89
CA PRO A 261 46.65 5.07 -3.41
C PRO A 261 47.06 4.58 -4.81
N GLY A 262 47.00 3.29 -4.97
CA GLY A 262 47.04 2.61 -6.28
C GLY A 262 45.64 2.38 -6.81
N LEU A 263 45.43 2.66 -8.09
CA LEU A 263 44.20 2.42 -8.86
C LEU A 263 43.98 0.90 -9.04
N PRO A 264 42.73 0.42 -8.91
CA PRO A 264 42.38 -0.97 -9.24
C PRO A 264 42.12 -1.16 -10.77
N PRO A 265 42.29 -2.38 -11.29
CA PRO A 265 42.23 -2.70 -12.71
C PRO A 265 40.79 -2.80 -13.23
N ARG A 266 40.62 -2.45 -14.49
CA ARG A 266 39.36 -2.53 -15.27
C ARG A 266 38.90 -3.98 -15.37
N VAL A 267 37.66 -4.25 -14.95
CA VAL A 267 36.97 -5.53 -15.18
C VAL A 267 36.21 -5.46 -16.52
N HIS A 268 36.56 -6.34 -17.44
CA HIS A 268 35.83 -6.56 -18.69
C HIS A 268 34.48 -7.24 -18.40
N ARG A 269 33.37 -6.55 -18.69
CA ARG A 269 32.03 -7.16 -18.73
C ARG A 269 31.84 -7.96 -20.02
N LYS A 270 31.70 -9.28 -19.89
CA LYS A 270 31.14 -10.12 -20.95
C LYS A 270 29.63 -9.90 -20.99
N ARG A 271 29.13 -9.52 -22.19
CA ARG A 271 27.68 -9.51 -22.47
C ARG A 271 27.23 -10.95 -22.64
N THR A 272 26.36 -11.41 -21.75
CA THR A 272 25.60 -12.63 -21.93
C THR A 272 24.18 -12.26 -22.36
N SER A 273 23.79 -12.66 -23.56
CA SER A 273 22.44 -12.55 -24.07
C SER A 273 21.53 -13.55 -23.36
N VAL A 274 20.53 -13.10 -22.62
CA VAL A 274 19.52 -13.96 -22.03
C VAL A 274 18.27 -13.90 -22.89
N THR A 275 17.90 -15.05 -23.46
CA THR A 275 16.64 -15.25 -24.17
C THR A 275 15.54 -15.41 -23.13
N LEU A 276 14.55 -14.50 -23.15
CA LEU A 276 13.39 -14.55 -22.27
C LEU A 276 12.45 -15.66 -22.70
N ALA A 277 12.34 -16.70 -21.89
CA ALA A 277 11.27 -17.68 -21.96
C ALA A 277 10.03 -17.13 -21.21
N SER A 278 8.84 -17.48 -21.69
CA SER A 278 7.52 -17.11 -21.17
C SER A 278 7.41 -17.37 -19.66
N PRO A 279 6.83 -16.48 -18.84
CA PRO A 279 6.82 -16.63 -17.40
C PRO A 279 5.83 -17.72 -16.95
N ALA A 280 6.36 -18.68 -16.20
CA ALA A 280 5.57 -19.59 -15.38
C ALA A 280 4.98 -18.81 -14.15
N PRO A 281 3.86 -19.25 -13.55
CA PRO A 281 3.27 -18.58 -12.38
C PRO A 281 4.25 -18.56 -11.20
N VAL A 282 4.48 -17.39 -10.63
CA VAL A 282 5.44 -17.15 -9.57
C VAL A 282 4.87 -17.61 -8.23
N PRO A 283 5.56 -18.46 -7.43
CA PRO A 283 5.10 -18.86 -6.11
C PRO A 283 5.09 -17.68 -5.12
N TYR A 284 4.15 -17.69 -4.21
CA TYR A 284 3.85 -16.67 -3.18
C TYR A 284 5.06 -16.15 -2.37
N CYS A 285 6.13 -16.92 -2.27
CA CYS A 285 7.36 -16.57 -1.54
C CYS A 285 8.27 -15.54 -2.24
N MET A 286 8.10 -15.25 -3.53
CA MET A 286 9.00 -14.33 -4.26
C MET A 286 8.58 -12.85 -4.13
N VAL A 287 7.35 -12.57 -3.73
CA VAL A 287 6.88 -11.17 -3.60
C VAL A 287 7.59 -10.45 -2.44
N ALA A 288 8.00 -11.16 -1.40
CA ALA A 288 8.70 -10.59 -0.26
C ALA A 288 10.15 -10.14 -0.58
N ALA A 289 10.81 -10.79 -1.54
CA ALA A 289 12.20 -10.47 -1.92
C ALA A 289 12.32 -9.23 -2.83
N PHE A 290 11.26 -8.88 -3.57
CA PHE A 290 11.25 -7.69 -4.44
C PHE A 290 11.01 -6.38 -3.69
N MET A 291 10.65 -6.44 -2.40
CA MET A 291 10.37 -5.26 -1.57
C MET A 291 11.63 -4.66 -0.90
N GLN A 292 12.81 -5.22 -1.15
CA GLN A 292 14.10 -4.73 -0.59
C GLN A 292 14.99 -3.98 -1.59
N LEU A 293 14.54 -3.71 -2.79
CA LEU A 293 15.24 -2.87 -3.79
C LEU A 293 14.50 -1.50 -3.97
#